data_f3ebe15648474ce40c91991e6c9edc8e
#
_entry.id   f3ebe15648474ce40c91991e6c9edc8e
#
_cell.length_a   1.000
_cell.length_b   1.000
_cell.length_c   1.000
_cell.angle_alpha   90.00
_cell.angle_beta   90.00
_cell.angle_gamma   90.00
#
_symmetry.space_group_name_H-M   'P 1'
#
loop_
_entity.id
_entity.type
_entity.pdbx_description
1 polymer ?
#
loop_
_entity_poly.entity_id
_entity_poly.type
_entity_poly.pdbx_seq_one_letter_code
_entity_poly.pdbx_strand_id
1 'polypeptide(L)'
;MAQTKSATEMKKATESKLLEKAQKDFYSVVNTFILPLCDPRGTLKLENRPEKNSSLVSFYYDQNKISCLRFFPCVSTNNHVTPFYLEIKTYSSKSIVKRLNVILRELLKVMEYNCFDGKIRKQRDYGKSKRRCTSYKLKTLQLAFELGMCSCVAPNNGALILHSILCRMEEWAARTYEGKRVPFGFVVDFGAEADKNAASYLHFLSNDSSAVFTDGVFSGIKLDRNGKILSFITRNTPVKAVQTTQEMFVPHQFSDIGQHCFGKAIGVIVLTNGEILLVKQCAICFAKRGTKWVSFDWDRVYSKLLPYFLMGADDLITAQKKIKIIYKTLLDVSFSHVGGCLAFVRPDVSDTDISKIIKDRLDLAGIGELPAGVSAESKEKIAVLRYLLSDNNFFEIEAPLRKEILSLDGATVVSPDGSFYCAGSIVSVPGGSSHGGRTAAAKRLAALGVGIKISEDGYIEAYGSFNNAQNHASKACEAGNSDRLTILFKIR
;
A
#
# COMPACT_ATOMS: atom_id res chain seq x y z
N MET A 1 -56.04 -14.92 -20.96
CA MET A 1 -54.79 -15.67 -20.64
C MET A 1 -53.54 -15.14 -21.34
N ALA A 2 -53.57 -14.58 -22.54
CA ALA A 2 -52.38 -14.03 -23.24
C ALA A 2 -51.82 -12.75 -22.63
N GLN A 3 -52.66 -11.83 -22.12
CA GLN A 3 -52.23 -10.58 -21.51
C GLN A 3 -51.50 -10.73 -20.17
N THR A 4 -51.86 -11.77 -19.41
CA THR A 4 -51.19 -12.07 -18.11
C THR A 4 -49.79 -12.67 -18.27
N LYS A 5 -49.55 -13.44 -19.34
CA LYS A 5 -48.22 -13.97 -19.69
C LYS A 5 -47.26 -12.85 -20.08
N SER A 6 -47.70 -11.89 -20.91
CA SER A 6 -46.90 -10.74 -21.34
C SER A 6 -46.43 -9.85 -20.16
N ALA A 7 -47.34 -9.57 -19.22
CA ALA A 7 -46.99 -8.77 -18.03
C ALA A 7 -45.95 -9.46 -17.11
N THR A 8 -46.05 -10.79 -16.99
CA THR A 8 -45.10 -11.58 -16.18
C THR A 8 -43.72 -11.65 -16.84
N GLU A 9 -43.67 -11.79 -18.17
CA GLU A 9 -42.44 -11.82 -18.95
C GLU A 9 -41.73 -10.42 -18.91
N MET A 10 -42.51 -9.34 -19.08
CA MET A 10 -41.96 -7.98 -18.93
C MET A 10 -41.40 -7.73 -17.52
N LYS A 11 -42.06 -8.24 -16.48
CA LYS A 11 -41.61 -8.11 -15.10
C LYS A 11 -40.30 -8.88 -14.88
N LYS A 12 -40.18 -10.13 -15.34
CA LYS A 12 -38.93 -10.91 -15.28
C LYS A 12 -37.79 -10.25 -16.05
N ALA A 13 -38.04 -9.70 -17.22
CA ALA A 13 -37.02 -9.00 -18.01
C ALA A 13 -36.53 -7.72 -17.31
N THR A 14 -37.40 -6.99 -16.61
CA THR A 14 -37.07 -5.81 -15.85
C THR A 14 -36.23 -6.17 -14.60
N GLU A 15 -36.59 -7.25 -13.90
CA GLU A 15 -35.85 -7.77 -12.76
C GLU A 15 -34.43 -8.24 -13.15
N SER A 16 -34.31 -8.95 -14.28
CA SER A 16 -33.03 -9.39 -14.84
C SER A 16 -32.09 -8.19 -15.15
N LYS A 17 -32.63 -7.15 -15.79
CA LYS A 17 -31.86 -5.92 -16.09
C LYS A 17 -31.41 -5.16 -14.84
N LEU A 18 -32.25 -5.13 -13.79
CA LEU A 18 -31.87 -4.51 -12.51
C LEU A 18 -30.77 -5.29 -11.80
N LEU A 19 -30.84 -6.62 -11.83
CA LEU A 19 -29.80 -7.47 -11.26
C LEU A 19 -28.47 -7.29 -12.01
N GLU A 20 -28.50 -7.31 -13.33
CA GLU A 20 -27.31 -7.10 -14.16
C GLU A 20 -26.67 -5.72 -13.90
N LYS A 21 -27.50 -4.68 -13.76
CA LYS A 21 -27.01 -3.34 -13.42
C LYS A 21 -26.36 -3.30 -12.01
N ALA A 22 -27.00 -3.89 -11.01
CA ALA A 22 -26.46 -3.97 -9.66
C ALA A 22 -25.13 -4.74 -9.63
N GLN A 23 -25.02 -5.82 -10.39
CA GLN A 23 -23.78 -6.58 -10.53
C GLN A 23 -22.65 -5.74 -11.14
N LYS A 24 -22.94 -4.98 -12.22
CA LYS A 24 -21.97 -4.08 -12.87
C LYS A 24 -21.53 -2.96 -11.94
N ASP A 25 -22.47 -2.34 -11.25
CA ASP A 25 -22.17 -1.26 -10.29
C ASP A 25 -21.30 -1.78 -9.15
N PHE A 26 -21.63 -2.95 -8.61
CA PHE A 26 -20.86 -3.57 -7.53
C PHE A 26 -19.46 -3.98 -7.99
N TYR A 27 -19.33 -4.54 -9.19
CA TYR A 27 -18.05 -4.86 -9.81
C TYR A 27 -17.17 -3.60 -9.94
N SER A 28 -17.76 -2.50 -10.38
CA SER A 28 -17.07 -1.20 -10.49
C SER A 28 -16.56 -0.72 -9.13
N VAL A 29 -17.36 -0.82 -8.08
CA VAL A 29 -16.97 -0.44 -6.70
C VAL A 29 -15.81 -1.26 -6.21
N VAL A 30 -15.85 -2.57 -6.38
CA VAL A 30 -14.75 -3.44 -5.95
C VAL A 30 -13.47 -3.16 -6.73
N ASN A 31 -13.56 -2.96 -8.04
CA ASN A 31 -12.40 -2.57 -8.85
C ASN A 31 -11.80 -1.24 -8.42
N THR A 32 -12.65 -0.27 -8.06
CA THR A 32 -12.19 1.09 -7.72
C THR A 32 -11.57 1.15 -6.32
N PHE A 33 -12.17 0.50 -5.34
CA PHE A 33 -11.80 0.68 -3.93
C PHE A 33 -11.07 -0.51 -3.32
N ILE A 34 -11.37 -1.72 -3.75
CA ILE A 34 -10.87 -2.93 -3.08
C ILE A 34 -9.67 -3.53 -3.79
N LEU A 35 -9.74 -3.70 -5.10
CA LEU A 35 -8.62 -4.29 -5.85
C LEU A 35 -7.30 -3.51 -5.74
N PRO A 36 -7.28 -2.18 -5.65
CA PRO A 36 -6.03 -1.44 -5.39
C PRO A 36 -5.37 -1.78 -4.06
N LEU A 37 -6.13 -2.22 -3.07
CA LEU A 37 -5.62 -2.65 -1.76
C LEU A 37 -5.12 -4.09 -1.74
N CYS A 38 -5.46 -4.87 -2.79
CA CYS A 38 -5.11 -6.28 -2.92
C CYS A 38 -3.88 -6.49 -3.82
N ASP A 39 -3.44 -7.74 -3.93
CA ASP A 39 -2.53 -8.12 -5.00
C ASP A 39 -3.19 -7.86 -6.37
N PRO A 40 -2.52 -7.16 -7.30
CA PRO A 40 -3.05 -6.88 -8.64
C PRO A 40 -3.37 -8.13 -9.47
N ARG A 41 -2.94 -9.31 -9.03
CA ARG A 41 -3.35 -10.61 -9.59
C ARG A 41 -4.65 -11.14 -9.00
N GLY A 42 -5.27 -10.40 -8.08
CA GLY A 42 -6.58 -10.72 -7.56
C GLY A 42 -7.58 -10.79 -8.72
N THR A 43 -8.17 -11.96 -8.96
CA THR A 43 -9.23 -12.13 -9.95
C THR A 43 -10.56 -11.98 -9.26
N LEU A 44 -11.41 -11.14 -9.85
CA LEU A 44 -12.79 -11.00 -9.42
C LEU A 44 -13.65 -11.96 -10.26
N LYS A 45 -14.31 -12.91 -9.61
CA LYS A 45 -15.30 -13.77 -10.24
C LYS A 45 -16.69 -13.40 -9.77
N LEU A 46 -17.61 -13.29 -10.72
CA LEU A 46 -19.03 -13.14 -10.48
C LEU A 46 -19.68 -14.52 -10.71
N GLU A 47 -20.32 -15.07 -9.71
CA GLU A 47 -21.03 -16.33 -9.85
C GLU A 47 -22.47 -16.23 -9.32
N ASN A 48 -23.41 -16.83 -10.05
CA ASN A 48 -24.84 -16.84 -9.72
C ASN A 48 -25.22 -18.10 -8.94
N ARG A 49 -24.62 -18.37 -7.78
CA ARG A 49 -25.02 -19.54 -6.98
C ARG A 49 -25.56 -19.11 -5.62
N PRO A 50 -26.75 -19.55 -5.25
CA PRO A 50 -27.26 -19.37 -3.89
C PRO A 50 -26.64 -20.40 -2.96
N GLU A 51 -25.72 -20.00 -2.10
CA GLU A 51 -25.39 -20.78 -0.92
C GLU A 51 -26.29 -20.38 0.25
N LYS A 52 -26.81 -21.37 0.97
CA LYS A 52 -27.76 -21.20 2.08
C LYS A 52 -27.15 -20.58 3.35
N ASN A 53 -25.89 -20.15 3.35
CA ASN A 53 -25.23 -19.67 4.58
C ASN A 53 -25.07 -18.15 4.61
N SER A 54 -25.59 -17.59 5.64
CA SER A 54 -25.96 -16.21 5.91
C SER A 54 -24.85 -15.25 6.36
N SER A 55 -23.58 -15.50 6.12
CA SER A 55 -22.56 -14.49 6.43
C SER A 55 -22.33 -13.60 5.20
N LEU A 56 -22.56 -12.28 5.34
CA LEU A 56 -22.36 -11.29 4.28
C LEU A 56 -20.96 -11.33 3.66
N VAL A 57 -19.96 -11.79 4.40
CA VAL A 57 -18.58 -11.97 3.92
C VAL A 57 -18.00 -13.22 4.54
N SER A 58 -17.46 -14.11 3.72
CA SER A 58 -16.75 -15.31 4.15
C SER A 58 -15.31 -15.33 3.61
N PHE A 59 -14.41 -15.90 4.39
CA PHE A 59 -13.02 -16.09 4.03
C PHE A 59 -12.67 -17.57 4.04
N TYR A 60 -11.95 -18.03 3.01
CA TYR A 60 -11.44 -19.40 2.94
C TYR A 60 -10.15 -19.46 2.11
N TYR A 61 -9.45 -20.58 2.18
CA TYR A 61 -8.34 -20.88 1.28
C TYR A 61 -8.83 -21.86 0.21
N ASP A 62 -8.47 -21.62 -1.04
CA ASP A 62 -8.70 -22.61 -2.09
C ASP A 62 -7.67 -23.75 -1.99
N GLN A 63 -7.81 -24.76 -2.87
CA GLN A 63 -6.94 -25.93 -2.92
C GLN A 63 -5.46 -25.56 -3.14
N ASN A 64 -5.17 -24.42 -3.75
CA ASN A 64 -3.83 -23.87 -3.98
C ASN A 64 -3.34 -22.94 -2.86
N LYS A 65 -3.98 -22.95 -1.69
CA LYS A 65 -3.72 -22.05 -0.55
C LYS A 65 -3.83 -20.56 -0.89
N ILE A 66 -4.56 -20.22 -1.95
CA ILE A 66 -4.87 -18.83 -2.32
C ILE A 66 -5.97 -18.33 -1.39
N SER A 67 -5.79 -17.13 -0.85
CA SER A 67 -6.79 -16.47 -0.02
C SER A 67 -7.99 -16.07 -0.88
N CYS A 68 -9.16 -16.57 -0.55
CA CYS A 68 -10.42 -16.27 -1.23
C CYS A 68 -11.36 -15.53 -0.29
N LEU A 69 -11.86 -14.40 -0.73
CA LEU A 69 -12.84 -13.60 -0.02
C LEU A 69 -14.14 -13.58 -0.83
N ARG A 70 -15.18 -14.22 -0.31
CA ARG A 70 -16.54 -14.19 -0.88
C ARG A 70 -17.38 -13.20 -0.12
N PHE A 71 -18.17 -12.43 -0.83
CA PHE A 71 -19.15 -11.55 -0.23
C PHE A 71 -20.46 -11.60 -1.02
N PHE A 72 -21.54 -11.47 -0.30
CA PHE A 72 -22.90 -11.74 -0.76
C PHE A 72 -23.74 -10.47 -0.67
N PRO A 73 -23.68 -9.58 -1.69
CA PRO A 73 -24.62 -8.48 -1.75
C PRO A 73 -26.01 -9.01 -2.04
N CYS A 74 -26.99 -8.54 -1.29
CA CYS A 74 -28.40 -8.89 -1.51
C CYS A 74 -29.07 -7.81 -2.35
N VAL A 75 -29.67 -8.19 -3.46
CA VAL A 75 -30.56 -7.32 -4.24
C VAL A 75 -31.98 -7.83 -4.01
N SER A 76 -32.83 -7.00 -3.42
CA SER A 76 -34.23 -7.31 -3.26
C SER A 76 -35.02 -6.69 -4.41
N THR A 77 -35.78 -7.50 -5.12
CA THR A 77 -36.75 -7.07 -6.10
C THR A 77 -38.13 -7.56 -5.66
N ASN A 78 -39.09 -6.65 -5.43
CA ASN A 78 -40.52 -6.93 -5.23
C ASN A 78 -40.89 -8.27 -4.58
N ASN A 79 -40.37 -8.59 -3.39
CA ASN A 79 -40.55 -9.80 -2.60
C ASN A 79 -39.62 -10.99 -2.90
N HIS A 80 -38.65 -10.86 -3.78
CA HIS A 80 -37.61 -11.87 -3.94
C HIS A 80 -36.23 -11.26 -3.67
N VAL A 81 -35.45 -11.88 -2.82
CA VAL A 81 -34.04 -11.59 -2.63
C VAL A 81 -33.25 -12.50 -3.56
N THR A 82 -32.61 -11.92 -4.57
CA THR A 82 -31.74 -12.68 -5.47
C THR A 82 -30.31 -12.54 -4.97
N PRO A 83 -29.76 -13.56 -4.33
CA PRO A 83 -28.36 -13.52 -3.90
C PRO A 83 -27.45 -13.71 -5.10
N PHE A 84 -26.44 -12.90 -5.21
CA PHE A 84 -25.26 -13.17 -6.01
C PHE A 84 -24.04 -13.04 -5.12
N TYR A 85 -22.93 -13.66 -5.49
CA TYR A 85 -21.69 -13.45 -4.76
C TYR A 85 -20.58 -13.03 -5.69
N LEU A 86 -19.65 -12.28 -5.11
CA LEU A 86 -18.41 -11.90 -5.73
C LEU A 86 -17.27 -12.57 -4.97
N GLU A 87 -16.36 -13.19 -5.70
CA GLU A 87 -15.18 -13.82 -5.14
C GLU A 87 -13.95 -13.06 -5.56
N ILE A 88 -13.15 -12.61 -4.58
CA ILE A 88 -11.83 -12.05 -4.79
C ILE A 88 -10.81 -13.12 -4.43
N LYS A 89 -10.06 -13.60 -5.41
CA LYS A 89 -8.87 -14.42 -5.17
C LYS A 89 -7.66 -13.51 -5.05
N THR A 90 -6.97 -13.56 -3.93
CA THR A 90 -5.80 -12.71 -3.69
C THR A 90 -4.68 -13.50 -3.02
N TYR A 91 -3.45 -13.21 -3.43
CA TYR A 91 -2.24 -13.71 -2.76
C TYR A 91 -1.81 -12.83 -1.57
N SER A 92 -2.69 -11.98 -1.09
CA SER A 92 -2.43 -11.07 0.02
C SER A 92 -2.28 -11.82 1.36
N SER A 93 -1.57 -11.21 2.31
CA SER A 93 -1.41 -11.76 3.65
C SER A 93 -2.74 -11.84 4.43
N LYS A 94 -2.75 -12.64 5.51
CA LYS A 94 -3.90 -12.69 6.42
C LYS A 94 -4.29 -11.31 6.96
N SER A 95 -3.34 -10.43 7.16
CA SER A 95 -3.54 -9.09 7.69
C SER A 95 -4.34 -8.24 6.72
N ILE A 96 -3.98 -8.21 5.43
CA ILE A 96 -4.75 -7.52 4.39
C ILE A 96 -6.14 -8.12 4.24
N VAL A 97 -6.28 -9.43 4.21
CA VAL A 97 -7.59 -10.07 4.06
C VAL A 97 -8.52 -9.72 5.21
N LYS A 98 -8.01 -9.64 6.45
CA LYS A 98 -8.81 -9.16 7.59
C LYS A 98 -9.26 -7.70 7.38
N ARG A 99 -8.37 -6.81 6.91
CA ARG A 99 -8.72 -5.41 6.61
C ARG A 99 -9.79 -5.34 5.52
N LEU A 100 -9.61 -6.07 4.42
CA LEU A 100 -10.59 -6.11 3.32
C LEU A 100 -11.96 -6.61 3.77
N ASN A 101 -12.02 -7.62 4.64
CA ASN A 101 -13.26 -8.11 5.19
C ASN A 101 -14.03 -7.00 5.94
N VAL A 102 -13.35 -6.21 6.76
CA VAL A 102 -13.96 -5.08 7.48
C VAL A 102 -14.45 -4.01 6.51
N ILE A 103 -13.62 -3.61 5.56
CA ILE A 103 -13.96 -2.59 4.55
C ILE A 103 -15.16 -3.03 3.71
N LEU A 104 -15.16 -4.28 3.25
CA LEU A 104 -16.26 -4.84 2.46
C LEU A 104 -17.57 -4.88 3.24
N ARG A 105 -17.53 -5.19 4.52
CA ARG A 105 -18.75 -5.17 5.37
C ARG A 105 -19.35 -3.77 5.45
N GLU A 106 -18.55 -2.73 5.60
CA GLU A 106 -19.05 -1.34 5.60
C GLU A 106 -19.60 -0.92 4.23
N LEU A 107 -18.90 -1.29 3.15
CA LEU A 107 -19.41 -1.06 1.79
C LEU A 107 -20.74 -1.77 1.54
N LEU A 108 -20.89 -3.03 1.98
CA LEU A 108 -22.14 -3.77 1.83
C LEU A 108 -23.30 -3.11 2.58
N LYS A 109 -23.09 -2.62 3.80
CA LYS A 109 -24.14 -1.89 4.55
C LYS A 109 -24.68 -0.70 3.77
N VAL A 110 -23.80 0.06 3.12
CA VAL A 110 -24.19 1.23 2.33
C VAL A 110 -24.87 0.81 1.02
N MET A 111 -24.36 -0.24 0.38
CA MET A 111 -24.94 -0.76 -0.85
C MET A 111 -26.32 -1.34 -0.63
N GLU A 112 -26.54 -2.09 0.45
CA GLU A 112 -27.86 -2.54 0.86
C GLU A 112 -28.81 -1.35 1.09
N TYR A 113 -28.37 -0.34 1.80
CA TYR A 113 -29.12 0.87 2.06
C TYR A 113 -29.56 1.58 0.76
N ASN A 114 -28.66 1.70 -0.21
CA ASN A 114 -28.95 2.37 -1.48
C ASN A 114 -29.77 1.50 -2.46
N CYS A 115 -29.66 0.20 -2.40
CA CYS A 115 -30.51 -0.71 -3.19
C CYS A 115 -31.96 -0.67 -2.73
N PHE A 116 -32.24 -0.34 -1.48
CA PHE A 116 -33.55 -0.32 -0.85
C PHE A 116 -34.10 1.08 -0.60
N ASP A 117 -33.77 2.06 -1.42
CA ASP A 117 -34.33 3.42 -1.34
C ASP A 117 -34.02 4.19 -0.03
N GLY A 118 -32.84 3.96 0.56
CA GLY A 118 -32.39 4.72 1.70
C GLY A 118 -33.16 4.47 3.00
N LYS A 119 -33.99 3.44 3.06
CA LYS A 119 -34.74 3.12 4.26
C LYS A 119 -34.42 1.71 4.71
N ILE A 120 -33.33 1.53 5.49
CA ILE A 120 -33.26 0.44 6.45
C ILE A 120 -34.29 0.77 7.52
N ARG A 121 -35.53 0.77 7.17
CA ARG A 121 -36.60 0.70 8.14
C ARG A 121 -36.89 -0.77 8.36
N LYS A 122 -36.83 -1.14 9.65
CA LYS A 122 -37.25 -2.43 10.17
C LYS A 122 -38.26 -3.09 9.23
N GLN A 123 -38.10 -4.33 8.93
CA GLN A 123 -38.84 -5.25 8.06
C GLN A 123 -40.37 -5.07 7.92
N ARG A 124 -40.95 -4.07 8.60
CA ARG A 124 -42.38 -3.78 8.63
C ARG A 124 -42.90 -2.75 7.63
N ASP A 125 -42.03 -2.02 6.91
CA ASP A 125 -42.45 -0.91 6.03
C ASP A 125 -42.34 -1.19 4.52
N TYR A 126 -42.32 -2.44 4.10
CA TYR A 126 -42.15 -2.87 2.68
C TYR A 126 -43.33 -2.53 1.74
N GLY A 127 -44.33 -1.78 2.21
CA GLY A 127 -45.61 -1.69 1.52
C GLY A 127 -45.78 -0.58 0.48
N LYS A 128 -45.00 0.49 0.42
CA LYS A 128 -45.43 1.71 -0.31
C LYS A 128 -44.39 2.54 -1.09
N SER A 129 -43.26 2.06 -1.53
CA SER A 129 -42.34 2.89 -2.31
C SER A 129 -41.92 2.26 -3.64
N LYS A 130 -42.59 2.69 -4.72
CA LYS A 130 -42.19 2.48 -6.12
C LYS A 130 -41.14 3.51 -6.52
N ARG A 131 -39.92 3.49 -6.01
CA ARG A 131 -38.84 4.34 -6.53
C ARG A 131 -37.75 3.49 -7.19
N ARG A 132 -37.30 3.97 -8.37
CA ARG A 132 -36.27 3.37 -9.19
C ARG A 132 -34.94 3.32 -8.44
N CYS A 133 -34.24 2.22 -8.54
CA CYS A 133 -32.85 2.07 -8.10
C CYS A 133 -32.02 3.21 -8.74
N THR A 134 -31.62 4.17 -7.94
CA THR A 134 -30.72 5.25 -8.39
C THR A 134 -29.29 4.77 -8.26
N SER A 135 -28.45 5.12 -9.23
CA SER A 135 -27.00 4.84 -9.15
C SER A 135 -26.43 5.31 -7.83
N TYR A 136 -25.56 4.50 -7.22
CA TYR A 136 -24.85 4.87 -5.98
C TYR A 136 -24.12 6.19 -6.16
N LYS A 137 -24.30 7.12 -5.24
CA LYS A 137 -23.50 8.33 -5.23
C LYS A 137 -22.07 7.95 -4.85
N LEU A 138 -21.10 8.26 -5.69
CA LEU A 138 -19.68 7.96 -5.47
C LEU A 138 -19.20 8.43 -4.09
N LYS A 139 -19.65 9.61 -3.64
CA LYS A 139 -19.37 10.16 -2.30
C LYS A 139 -19.81 9.23 -1.16
N THR A 140 -20.97 8.58 -1.27
CA THR A 140 -21.48 7.66 -0.24
C THR A 140 -20.63 6.38 -0.16
N LEU A 141 -20.18 5.89 -1.31
CA LEU A 141 -19.30 4.72 -1.37
C LEU A 141 -17.89 5.03 -0.83
N GLN A 142 -17.37 6.19 -1.16
CA GLN A 142 -16.09 6.66 -0.62
C GLN A 142 -16.14 6.79 0.91
N LEU A 143 -17.22 7.40 1.43
CA LEU A 143 -17.47 7.49 2.88
C LEU A 143 -17.48 6.11 3.54
N ALA A 144 -18.21 5.14 2.98
CA ALA A 144 -18.28 3.79 3.52
C ALA A 144 -16.92 3.08 3.49
N PHE A 145 -16.16 3.27 2.41
CA PHE A 145 -14.82 2.76 2.28
C PHE A 145 -13.87 3.34 3.35
N GLU A 146 -13.88 4.65 3.54
CA GLU A 146 -13.06 5.34 4.54
C GLU A 146 -13.46 4.98 5.97
N LEU A 147 -14.76 4.83 6.26
CA LEU A 147 -15.23 4.27 7.54
C LEU A 147 -14.74 2.84 7.76
N GLY A 148 -14.74 2.01 6.72
CA GLY A 148 -14.18 0.68 6.76
C GLY A 148 -12.68 0.67 7.09
N MET A 149 -11.90 1.57 6.48
CA MET A 149 -10.49 1.75 6.81
C MET A 149 -10.30 2.20 8.27
N CYS A 150 -11.06 3.20 8.70
CA CYS A 150 -11.04 3.66 10.08
C CYS A 150 -11.37 2.53 11.07
N SER A 151 -12.33 1.65 10.72
CA SER A 151 -12.67 0.48 11.52
C SER A 151 -11.55 -0.57 11.60
N CYS A 152 -10.67 -0.63 10.59
CA CYS A 152 -9.48 -1.50 10.64
C CYS A 152 -8.41 -0.97 11.58
N VAL A 153 -8.31 0.34 11.71
CA VAL A 153 -7.23 1.02 12.43
C VAL A 153 -7.67 1.39 13.84
N ALA A 154 -8.85 2.00 14.00
CA ALA A 154 -9.35 2.45 15.29
C ALA A 154 -9.78 1.28 16.19
N PRO A 155 -9.62 1.41 17.51
CA PRO A 155 -10.21 0.47 18.45
C PRO A 155 -11.76 0.59 18.45
N ASN A 156 -12.43 -0.34 19.13
CA ASN A 156 -13.88 -0.41 19.22
C ASN A 156 -14.53 0.97 19.40
N ASN A 157 -15.51 1.29 18.57
CA ASN A 157 -16.24 2.56 18.52
C ASN A 157 -15.43 3.82 18.15
N GLY A 158 -14.13 3.68 17.82
CA GLY A 158 -13.29 4.81 17.42
C GLY A 158 -13.36 5.16 15.94
N ALA A 159 -13.98 4.33 15.11
CA ALA A 159 -13.96 4.49 13.66
C ALA A 159 -14.61 5.80 13.18
N LEU A 160 -15.75 6.18 13.74
CA LEU A 160 -16.44 7.44 13.40
C LEU A 160 -15.64 8.66 13.84
N ILE A 161 -14.99 8.60 15.00
CA ILE A 161 -14.12 9.67 15.49
C ILE A 161 -12.92 9.82 14.58
N LEU A 162 -12.23 8.71 14.27
CA LEU A 162 -11.08 8.74 13.36
C LEU A 162 -11.47 9.25 11.98
N HIS A 163 -12.63 8.84 11.46
CA HIS A 163 -13.14 9.33 10.18
C HIS A 163 -13.41 10.84 10.20
N SER A 164 -14.04 11.34 11.28
CA SER A 164 -14.26 12.80 11.44
C SER A 164 -12.91 13.56 11.44
N ILE A 165 -11.90 13.02 12.10
CA ILE A 165 -10.54 13.56 12.06
C ILE A 165 -9.97 13.54 10.65
N LEU A 166 -10.10 12.44 9.93
CA LEU A 166 -9.63 12.34 8.55
C LEU A 166 -10.26 13.38 7.63
N CYS A 167 -11.56 13.59 7.72
CA CYS A 167 -12.25 14.63 6.93
C CYS A 167 -11.65 16.02 7.19
N ARG A 168 -11.34 16.33 8.45
CA ARG A 168 -10.66 17.60 8.80
C ARG A 168 -9.25 17.66 8.21
N MET A 169 -8.52 16.56 8.26
CA MET A 169 -7.17 16.49 7.69
C MET A 169 -7.18 16.65 6.17
N GLU A 170 -8.19 16.13 5.49
CA GLU A 170 -8.35 16.32 4.04
C GLU A 170 -8.62 17.78 3.68
N GLU A 171 -9.45 18.47 4.47
CA GLU A 171 -9.65 19.91 4.32
C GLU A 171 -8.33 20.68 4.50
N TRP A 172 -7.53 20.33 5.52
CA TRP A 172 -6.23 20.95 5.78
C TRP A 172 -5.18 20.61 4.73
N ALA A 173 -5.12 19.37 4.25
CA ALA A 173 -4.20 18.94 3.21
C ALA A 173 -4.40 19.70 1.88
N ALA A 174 -5.61 20.22 1.65
CA ALA A 174 -5.93 21.03 0.49
C ALA A 174 -5.58 22.53 0.68
N ARG A 175 -5.34 23.00 1.91
CA ARG A 175 -5.06 24.41 2.21
C ARG A 175 -3.59 24.73 2.00
N THR A 176 -3.34 26.01 1.72
CA THR A 176 -1.99 26.58 1.67
C THR A 176 -1.90 27.77 2.61
N TYR A 177 -0.77 27.91 3.26
CA TYR A 177 -0.38 29.11 3.99
C TYR A 177 0.80 29.75 3.26
N GLU A 178 0.65 31.02 2.88
CA GLU A 178 1.66 31.72 2.07
C GLU A 178 2.08 30.96 0.79
N GLY A 179 1.13 30.31 0.13
CA GLY A 179 1.36 29.55 -1.09
C GLY A 179 1.99 28.16 -0.88
N LYS A 180 2.30 27.77 0.36
CA LYS A 180 2.87 26.46 0.69
C LYS A 180 1.87 25.61 1.48
N ARG A 181 1.80 24.33 1.20
CA ARG A 181 1.05 23.40 2.04
C ARG A 181 1.74 23.25 3.39
N VAL A 182 0.94 23.20 4.44
CA VAL A 182 1.44 23.09 5.81
C VAL A 182 1.36 21.64 6.25
N PRO A 183 2.50 20.96 6.48
CA PRO A 183 2.51 19.64 7.06
C PRO A 183 2.19 19.74 8.55
N PHE A 184 1.55 18.73 9.09
CA PHE A 184 1.34 18.57 10.52
C PHE A 184 1.04 17.13 10.88
N GLY A 185 1.19 16.80 12.17
CA GLY A 185 0.91 15.45 12.63
C GLY A 185 0.46 15.41 14.07
N PHE A 186 -0.37 14.43 14.35
CA PHE A 186 -0.80 14.15 15.71
C PHE A 186 -1.06 12.67 15.94
N VAL A 187 -1.13 12.32 17.21
CA VAL A 187 -1.41 10.97 17.68
C VAL A 187 -2.70 11.01 18.49
N VAL A 188 -3.72 10.30 18.04
CA VAL A 188 -4.99 10.15 18.78
C VAL A 188 -4.91 8.90 19.64
N ASP A 189 -4.90 9.08 20.96
CA ASP A 189 -4.87 7.98 21.91
C ASP A 189 -6.29 7.67 22.44
N PHE A 190 -6.89 6.64 21.87
CA PHE A 190 -8.24 6.19 22.24
C PHE A 190 -8.31 5.52 23.63
N GLY A 191 -7.17 5.31 24.27
CA GLY A 191 -7.07 4.74 25.61
C GLY A 191 -6.81 5.76 26.71
N ALA A 192 -6.57 7.01 26.34
CA ALA A 192 -6.32 8.11 27.28
C ALA A 192 -7.49 9.09 27.30
N GLU A 193 -7.65 9.77 28.43
CA GLU A 193 -8.58 10.90 28.59
C GLU A 193 -7.79 12.11 29.08
N ALA A 194 -8.01 13.24 28.43
CA ALA A 194 -7.42 14.51 28.84
C ALA A 194 -8.18 15.10 30.05
N ASP A 195 -7.54 16.05 30.70
CA ASP A 195 -8.18 16.88 31.72
C ASP A 195 -9.47 17.51 31.17
N LYS A 196 -10.49 17.68 32.04
CA LYS A 196 -11.75 18.29 31.64
C LYS A 196 -11.58 19.70 31.07
N ASN A 197 -10.58 20.44 31.54
CA ASN A 197 -10.27 21.79 31.11
C ASN A 197 -9.24 21.85 29.96
N ALA A 198 -8.75 20.69 29.47
CA ALA A 198 -7.81 20.66 28.36
C ALA A 198 -8.42 21.26 27.09
N ALA A 199 -7.62 22.02 26.35
CA ALA A 199 -8.05 22.64 25.10
C ALA A 199 -8.39 21.57 24.03
N SER A 200 -9.38 21.84 23.20
CA SER A 200 -9.74 21.02 22.07
C SER A 200 -8.95 21.45 20.83
N TYR A 201 -8.02 20.61 20.39
CA TYR A 201 -7.23 20.89 19.20
C TYR A 201 -8.04 20.80 17.91
N LEU A 202 -8.95 19.84 17.84
CA LEU A 202 -9.81 19.69 16.66
C LEU A 202 -10.77 20.90 16.49
N HIS A 203 -11.27 21.45 17.59
CA HIS A 203 -12.05 22.68 17.55
C HIS A 203 -11.21 23.86 17.06
N PHE A 204 -9.97 23.97 17.55
CA PHE A 204 -9.02 25.00 17.11
C PHE A 204 -8.76 24.89 15.59
N LEU A 205 -8.49 23.69 15.07
CA LEU A 205 -8.30 23.45 13.64
C LEU A 205 -9.53 23.79 12.77
N SER A 206 -10.71 23.88 13.36
CA SER A 206 -11.92 24.28 12.61
C SER A 206 -11.97 25.78 12.30
N ASN A 207 -11.16 26.60 12.96
CA ASN A 207 -11.08 28.03 12.73
C ASN A 207 -10.08 28.34 11.60
N ASP A 208 -10.47 29.21 10.67
CA ASP A 208 -9.65 29.55 9.49
C ASP A 208 -8.34 30.28 9.85
N SER A 209 -8.33 30.95 11.02
CA SER A 209 -7.15 31.68 11.55
C SER A 209 -6.20 30.79 12.36
N SER A 210 -6.47 29.51 12.50
CA SER A 210 -5.64 28.64 13.31
C SER A 210 -4.30 28.38 12.65
N ALA A 211 -3.21 28.63 13.38
CA ALA A 211 -1.87 28.23 12.98
C ALA A 211 -1.63 26.76 13.31
N VAL A 212 -0.85 26.09 12.49
CA VAL A 212 -0.41 24.72 12.74
C VAL A 212 0.89 24.77 13.56
N PHE A 213 0.89 24.16 14.74
CA PHE A 213 2.02 24.20 15.66
C PHE A 213 2.98 23.00 15.56
N THR A 214 2.71 22.08 14.65
CA THR A 214 3.51 20.86 14.49
C THR A 214 3.74 20.59 13.02
N ASP A 215 4.91 20.04 12.69
CA ASP A 215 5.30 19.73 11.32
C ASP A 215 5.06 18.26 10.92
N GLY A 216 4.62 17.43 11.87
CA GLY A 216 4.41 16.02 11.61
C GLY A 216 5.69 15.18 11.42
N VAL A 217 6.84 15.81 11.52
CA VAL A 217 8.18 15.21 11.37
C VAL A 217 8.91 15.21 12.69
N PHE A 218 9.29 16.37 13.20
CA PHE A 218 10.01 16.54 14.46
C PHE A 218 9.11 16.84 15.64
N SER A 219 7.88 17.20 15.38
CA SER A 219 6.91 17.57 16.40
C SER A 219 5.51 17.08 16.06
N GLY A 220 4.75 16.74 17.09
CA GLY A 220 3.37 16.31 17.00
C GLY A 220 2.57 16.67 18.24
N ILE A 221 1.26 16.55 18.16
CA ILE A 221 0.37 16.71 19.32
C ILE A 221 -0.30 15.36 19.61
N LYS A 222 -0.26 14.98 20.89
CA LYS A 222 -1.02 13.83 21.37
C LYS A 222 -2.40 14.30 21.83
N LEU A 223 -3.45 13.67 21.33
CA LEU A 223 -4.85 13.97 21.60
C LEU A 223 -5.53 12.78 22.25
N ASP A 224 -6.54 13.02 23.05
CA ASP A 224 -7.50 12.00 23.45
C ASP A 224 -8.52 11.70 22.34
N ARG A 225 -9.41 10.73 22.58
CA ARG A 225 -10.50 10.36 21.65
C ARG A 225 -11.46 11.52 21.30
N ASN A 226 -11.53 12.55 22.14
CA ASN A 226 -12.41 13.71 21.95
C ASN A 226 -11.66 14.87 21.27
N GLY A 227 -10.39 14.68 20.88
CA GLY A 227 -9.56 15.69 20.28
C GLY A 227 -9.00 16.73 21.26
N LYS A 228 -9.04 16.45 22.57
CA LYS A 228 -8.42 17.29 23.58
C LYS A 228 -6.93 17.00 23.68
N ILE A 229 -6.13 18.04 23.93
CA ILE A 229 -4.67 17.94 24.02
C ILE A 229 -4.28 17.17 25.28
N LEU A 230 -3.50 16.11 25.11
CA LEU A 230 -2.85 15.37 26.18
C LEU A 230 -1.41 15.87 26.42
N SER A 231 -0.63 16.02 25.36
CA SER A 231 0.76 16.46 25.44
C SER A 231 1.30 16.84 24.05
N PHE A 232 2.42 17.55 24.02
CA PHE A 232 3.26 17.67 22.83
C PHE A 232 4.17 16.46 22.70
N ILE A 233 4.48 16.10 21.46
CA ILE A 233 5.47 15.10 21.09
C ILE A 233 6.61 15.85 20.41
N THR A 234 7.82 15.62 20.87
CA THR A 234 9.06 16.11 20.27
C THR A 234 10.05 14.94 20.20
N ARG A 235 11.15 15.12 19.49
CA ARG A 235 12.22 14.11 19.36
C ARG A 235 12.68 13.54 20.72
N ASN A 236 12.69 14.37 21.76
CA ASN A 236 13.13 13.99 23.11
C ASN A 236 11.98 13.52 24.01
N THR A 237 10.75 13.41 23.50
CA THR A 237 9.62 12.96 24.32
C THR A 237 9.80 11.49 24.70
N PRO A 238 9.82 11.14 25.99
CA PRO A 238 10.03 9.76 26.43
C PRO A 238 8.97 8.81 25.89
N VAL A 239 9.41 7.66 25.42
CA VAL A 239 8.56 6.55 24.98
C VAL A 239 8.56 5.47 26.06
N LYS A 240 7.42 4.83 26.29
CA LYS A 240 7.35 3.70 27.24
C LYS A 240 8.28 2.58 26.82
N ALA A 241 8.97 1.93 27.77
CA ALA A 241 9.97 0.88 27.49
C ALA A 241 9.44 -0.24 26.57
N VAL A 242 8.17 -0.61 26.68
CA VAL A 242 7.54 -1.61 25.81
C VAL A 242 7.48 -1.12 24.34
N GLN A 243 7.42 0.18 24.11
CA GLN A 243 7.38 0.76 22.77
C GLN A 243 8.76 0.78 22.11
N THR A 244 9.84 0.84 22.88
CA THR A 244 11.21 0.89 22.34
C THR A 244 11.63 -0.44 21.70
N THR A 245 11.00 -1.56 22.07
CA THR A 245 11.24 -2.89 21.48
C THR A 245 10.39 -3.18 20.26
N GLN A 246 9.37 -2.36 19.99
CA GLN A 246 8.48 -2.55 18.84
C GLN A 246 9.18 -2.15 17.54
N GLU A 247 9.15 -3.05 16.56
CA GLU A 247 9.68 -2.75 15.23
C GLU A 247 8.87 -1.65 14.54
N MET A 248 9.55 -0.61 14.04
CA MET A 248 8.93 0.49 13.31
C MET A 248 8.97 0.27 11.80
N PHE A 249 7.81 0.40 11.16
CA PHE A 249 7.63 0.40 9.71
C PHE A 249 7.00 1.72 9.25
N VAL A 250 7.69 2.80 9.56
CA VAL A 250 7.43 4.17 9.08
C VAL A 250 8.70 4.69 8.41
N PRO A 251 8.61 5.64 7.46
CA PRO A 251 9.79 6.34 6.95
C PRO A 251 10.59 6.96 8.10
N HIS A 252 11.90 7.00 7.94
CA HIS A 252 12.81 7.50 8.98
C HIS A 252 12.42 8.90 9.49
N GLN A 253 12.01 9.77 8.59
CA GLN A 253 11.54 11.13 8.91
C GLN A 253 10.33 11.18 9.86
N PHE A 254 9.50 10.13 9.93
CA PHE A 254 8.32 10.07 10.81
C PHE A 254 8.53 9.19 12.04
N SER A 255 9.78 8.78 12.32
CA SER A 255 10.09 7.88 13.43
C SER A 255 9.65 8.47 14.79
N ASP A 256 9.85 9.80 14.98
CA ASP A 256 9.52 10.46 16.24
C ASP A 256 8.02 10.44 16.56
N ILE A 257 7.16 10.55 15.56
CA ILE A 257 5.70 10.39 15.76
C ILE A 257 5.32 8.90 15.74
N GLY A 258 5.93 8.13 14.86
CA GLY A 258 5.63 6.71 14.68
C GLY A 258 5.77 5.88 15.96
N GLN A 259 6.79 6.16 16.77
CA GLN A 259 7.02 5.46 18.05
C GLN A 259 5.92 5.68 19.08
N HIS A 260 5.15 6.77 18.98
CA HIS A 260 4.03 7.06 19.87
C HIS A 260 2.71 6.40 19.40
N CYS A 261 2.71 5.77 18.22
CA CYS A 261 1.53 5.12 17.63
C CYS A 261 1.41 3.65 18.03
N PHE A 262 1.36 3.37 19.33
CA PHE A 262 1.29 2.02 19.89
C PHE A 262 0.03 1.77 20.71
N GLY A 263 -0.40 0.52 20.82
CA GLY A 263 -1.60 0.13 21.58
C GLY A 263 -2.89 0.67 20.96
N LYS A 264 -3.56 1.60 21.65
CA LYS A 264 -4.77 2.27 21.18
C LYS A 264 -4.50 3.61 20.51
N ALA A 265 -3.22 4.01 20.38
CA ALA A 265 -2.83 5.27 19.78
C ALA A 265 -2.64 5.13 18.26
N ILE A 266 -3.13 6.10 17.51
CA ILE A 266 -3.12 6.15 16.06
C ILE A 266 -2.53 7.49 15.62
N GLY A 267 -1.48 7.44 14.78
CA GLY A 267 -0.91 8.62 14.15
C GLY A 267 -1.66 9.00 12.88
N VAL A 268 -1.90 10.28 12.72
CA VAL A 268 -2.39 10.90 11.48
C VAL A 268 -1.43 12.00 11.09
N ILE A 269 -0.80 11.87 9.93
CA ILE A 269 0.26 12.79 9.48
C ILE A 269 -0.15 13.32 8.10
N VAL A 270 -0.13 14.64 7.94
CA VAL A 270 -0.33 15.33 6.66
C VAL A 270 1.01 15.83 6.16
N LEU A 271 1.34 15.46 4.92
CA LEU A 271 2.62 15.80 4.29
C LEU A 271 2.53 17.10 3.48
N THR A 272 3.67 17.69 3.18
CA THR A 272 3.78 18.91 2.35
C THR A 272 3.18 18.77 0.95
N ASN A 273 3.09 17.54 0.43
CA ASN A 273 2.43 17.25 -0.85
C ASN A 273 0.91 17.00 -0.71
N GLY A 274 0.37 17.03 0.53
CA GLY A 274 -1.04 16.78 0.83
C GLY A 274 -1.40 15.30 1.00
N GLU A 275 -0.44 14.39 1.03
CA GLU A 275 -0.69 13.01 1.42
C GLU A 275 -1.04 12.90 2.90
N ILE A 276 -1.87 11.92 3.26
CA ILE A 276 -2.26 11.66 4.64
C ILE A 276 -1.88 10.23 5.01
N LEU A 277 -1.11 10.07 6.08
CA LEU A 277 -0.68 8.78 6.60
C LEU A 277 -1.51 8.38 7.81
N LEU A 278 -1.90 7.11 7.87
CA LEU A 278 -2.44 6.47 9.06
C LEU A 278 -1.42 5.47 9.62
N VAL A 279 -0.94 5.74 10.82
CA VAL A 279 0.08 4.95 11.52
C VAL A 279 -0.53 4.27 12.73
N LYS A 280 -0.34 2.96 12.86
CA LYS A 280 -0.76 2.16 14.01
C LYS A 280 0.27 1.07 14.31
N GLN A 281 0.48 0.77 15.58
CA GLN A 281 1.49 -0.22 16.01
C GLN A 281 2.86 0.07 15.40
N CYS A 282 3.25 1.33 15.41
CA CYS A 282 4.51 1.82 14.85
C CYS A 282 4.70 1.53 13.34
N ALA A 283 3.61 1.28 12.60
CA ALA A 283 3.66 0.97 11.17
C ALA A 283 2.62 1.78 10.38
N ILE A 284 2.97 2.18 9.15
CA ILE A 284 1.99 2.74 8.23
C ILE A 284 0.99 1.64 7.84
N CYS A 285 -0.30 1.91 8.06
CA CYS A 285 -1.38 1.03 7.62
C CYS A 285 -1.93 1.44 6.27
N PHE A 286 -2.19 2.75 6.11
CA PHE A 286 -2.73 3.34 4.90
C PHE A 286 -2.09 4.70 4.64
N ALA A 287 -2.01 5.06 3.36
CA ALA A 287 -1.71 6.42 2.94
C ALA A 287 -2.71 6.88 1.88
N LYS A 288 -3.18 8.12 1.97
CA LYS A 288 -3.98 8.76 0.92
C LYS A 288 -3.04 9.53 0.00
N ARG A 289 -2.97 9.10 -1.26
CA ARG A 289 -2.16 9.71 -2.33
C ARG A 289 -3.09 10.30 -3.38
N GLY A 290 -3.20 11.61 -3.41
CA GLY A 290 -4.23 12.28 -4.19
C GLY A 290 -5.63 11.80 -3.78
N THR A 291 -6.38 11.18 -4.69
CA THR A 291 -7.72 10.67 -4.42
C THR A 291 -7.76 9.19 -4.01
N LYS A 292 -6.61 8.49 -3.98
CA LYS A 292 -6.54 7.05 -3.77
C LYS A 292 -5.94 6.71 -2.42
N TRP A 293 -6.48 5.68 -1.80
CA TRP A 293 -5.90 5.06 -0.62
C TRP A 293 -4.99 3.89 -1.01
N VAL A 294 -3.84 3.81 -0.37
CA VAL A 294 -2.81 2.77 -0.55
C VAL A 294 -2.65 2.03 0.77
N SER A 295 -2.61 0.71 0.72
CA SER A 295 -2.37 -0.13 1.90
C SER A 295 -0.91 -0.60 1.95
N PHE A 296 -0.32 -0.55 3.13
CA PHE A 296 1.03 -1.03 3.39
C PHE A 296 0.99 -2.35 4.16
N ASP A 297 1.73 -3.34 3.70
CA ASP A 297 1.73 -4.70 4.22
C ASP A 297 3.15 -5.27 4.27
N TRP A 298 3.73 -5.26 5.45
CA TRP A 298 5.03 -5.85 5.73
C TRP A 298 5.07 -7.35 5.43
N ASP A 299 4.07 -8.11 5.90
CA ASP A 299 4.05 -9.57 5.78
C ASP A 299 4.10 -10.01 4.32
N ARG A 300 3.46 -9.24 3.44
CA ARG A 300 3.49 -9.49 2.00
C ARG A 300 4.89 -9.28 1.41
N VAL A 301 5.53 -8.16 1.73
CA VAL A 301 6.89 -7.87 1.26
C VAL A 301 7.85 -8.93 1.77
N TYR A 302 7.78 -9.23 3.07
CA TYR A 302 8.59 -10.26 3.71
C TYR A 302 8.44 -11.62 3.03
N SER A 303 7.22 -12.13 2.87
CA SER A 303 6.97 -13.44 2.28
C SER A 303 7.44 -13.57 0.83
N LYS A 304 7.52 -12.45 0.09
CA LYS A 304 7.97 -12.44 -1.31
C LYS A 304 9.47 -12.29 -1.46
N LEU A 305 10.14 -11.60 -0.55
CA LEU A 305 11.60 -11.42 -0.59
C LEU A 305 12.34 -12.55 0.11
N LEU A 306 11.77 -13.16 1.15
CA LEU A 306 12.43 -14.18 1.96
C LEU A 306 13.10 -15.31 1.15
N PRO A 307 12.46 -15.91 0.13
CA PRO A 307 13.11 -16.99 -0.65
C PRO A 307 14.42 -16.57 -1.31
N TYR A 308 14.55 -15.30 -1.72
CA TYR A 308 15.76 -14.80 -2.39
C TYR A 308 16.93 -14.66 -1.42
N PHE A 309 16.68 -14.25 -0.18
CA PHE A 309 17.72 -14.12 0.84
C PHE A 309 18.14 -15.47 1.43
N LEU A 310 17.22 -16.42 1.55
CA LEU A 310 17.55 -17.78 1.98
C LEU A 310 18.39 -18.56 0.95
N MET A 311 18.31 -18.23 -0.35
CA MET A 311 19.21 -18.78 -1.36
C MET A 311 20.68 -18.35 -1.15
N GLY A 312 20.91 -17.19 -0.52
CA GLY A 312 22.25 -16.65 -0.23
C GLY A 312 22.91 -17.21 1.04
N ALA A 313 22.43 -18.34 1.56
CA ALA A 313 22.90 -18.96 2.78
C ALA A 313 22.68 -18.14 4.08
N ASP A 314 21.83 -17.12 4.03
CA ASP A 314 21.40 -16.42 5.24
C ASP A 314 20.55 -17.34 6.13
N ASP A 315 20.76 -17.26 7.45
CA ASP A 315 19.78 -17.81 8.38
C ASP A 315 18.49 -16.95 8.36
N LEU A 316 17.40 -17.53 8.88
CA LEU A 316 16.09 -16.88 8.87
C LEU A 316 16.09 -15.53 9.58
N ILE A 317 16.87 -15.37 10.64
CA ILE A 317 16.93 -14.14 11.45
C ILE A 317 17.67 -13.05 10.66
N THR A 318 18.79 -13.39 10.05
CA THR A 318 19.59 -12.49 9.21
C THR A 318 18.79 -12.05 7.97
N ALA A 319 18.16 -13.01 7.26
CA ALA A 319 17.28 -12.70 6.13
C ALA A 319 16.14 -11.75 6.54
N GLN A 320 15.51 -11.99 7.70
CA GLN A 320 14.47 -11.11 8.21
C GLN A 320 14.97 -9.69 8.51
N LYS A 321 16.15 -9.55 9.12
CA LYS A 321 16.77 -8.23 9.39
C LYS A 321 17.04 -7.47 8.09
N LYS A 322 17.64 -8.12 7.09
CA LYS A 322 17.91 -7.53 5.78
C LYS A 322 16.61 -7.06 5.09
N ILE A 323 15.58 -7.90 5.05
CA ILE A 323 14.30 -7.54 4.43
C ILE A 323 13.63 -6.37 5.16
N LYS A 324 13.74 -6.27 6.48
CA LYS A 324 13.26 -5.11 7.26
C LYS A 324 13.95 -3.81 6.83
N ILE A 325 15.28 -3.86 6.67
CA ILE A 325 16.05 -2.71 6.20
C ILE A 325 15.61 -2.30 4.80
N ILE A 326 15.45 -3.26 3.89
CA ILE A 326 14.92 -3.02 2.54
C ILE A 326 13.56 -2.34 2.62
N TYR A 327 12.63 -2.89 3.38
CA TYR A 327 11.27 -2.36 3.45
C TYR A 327 11.25 -0.92 3.99
N LYS A 328 12.00 -0.63 5.06
CA LYS A 328 12.16 0.74 5.58
C LYS A 328 12.74 1.68 4.52
N THR A 329 13.77 1.25 3.80
CA THR A 329 14.38 2.06 2.74
C THR A 329 13.39 2.32 1.58
N LEU A 330 12.59 1.31 1.21
CA LEU A 330 11.53 1.50 0.21
C LEU A 330 10.49 2.53 0.67
N LEU A 331 10.14 2.54 1.95
CA LEU A 331 9.25 3.57 2.52
C LEU A 331 9.91 4.95 2.48
N ASP A 332 11.19 5.07 2.87
CA ASP A 332 11.91 6.34 2.86
C ASP A 332 11.92 6.97 1.46
N VAL A 333 12.27 6.22 0.43
CA VAL A 333 12.28 6.70 -0.96
C VAL A 333 10.86 6.99 -1.47
N SER A 334 9.90 6.11 -1.16
CA SER A 334 8.50 6.25 -1.57
C SER A 334 7.86 7.55 -1.06
N PHE A 335 8.11 7.91 0.19
CA PHE A 335 7.56 9.13 0.80
C PHE A 335 8.43 10.38 0.61
N SER A 336 9.62 10.23 0.03
CA SER A 336 10.43 11.37 -0.45
C SER A 336 10.05 11.83 -1.86
N HIS A 337 9.26 11.05 -2.60
CA HIS A 337 8.83 11.34 -3.97
C HIS A 337 9.97 11.60 -4.97
N VAL A 338 11.12 11.00 -4.75
CA VAL A 338 12.29 11.15 -5.64
C VAL A 338 12.42 10.01 -6.64
N GLY A 339 11.73 8.92 -6.40
CA GLY A 339 11.82 7.71 -7.20
C GLY A 339 13.14 6.96 -7.02
N GLY A 340 13.24 5.72 -7.51
CA GLY A 340 14.45 4.92 -7.42
C GLY A 340 14.30 3.55 -8.08
N CYS A 341 15.45 2.89 -8.30
CA CYS A 341 15.50 1.52 -8.78
C CYS A 341 16.52 0.74 -7.95
N LEU A 342 16.08 -0.33 -7.28
CA LEU A 342 16.91 -1.19 -6.44
C LEU A 342 16.84 -2.62 -6.98
N ALA A 343 17.98 -3.32 -7.01
CA ALA A 343 17.98 -4.74 -7.32
C ALA A 343 18.91 -5.54 -6.40
N PHE A 344 18.51 -6.76 -6.14
CA PHE A 344 19.31 -7.78 -5.44
C PHE A 344 19.62 -8.91 -6.40
N VAL A 345 20.91 -9.17 -6.64
CA VAL A 345 21.39 -10.23 -7.53
C VAL A 345 21.42 -11.54 -6.74
N ARG A 346 20.99 -12.64 -7.36
CA ARG A 346 21.11 -13.96 -6.73
C ARG A 346 22.57 -14.42 -6.68
N PRO A 347 22.94 -15.26 -5.71
CA PRO A 347 24.32 -15.77 -5.54
C PRO A 347 24.81 -16.63 -6.71
N ASP A 348 23.89 -17.27 -7.45
CA ASP A 348 24.19 -18.17 -8.56
C ASP A 348 24.39 -17.45 -9.91
N VAL A 349 24.29 -16.13 -9.94
CA VAL A 349 24.45 -15.33 -11.16
C VAL A 349 25.93 -15.05 -11.43
N SER A 350 26.38 -15.32 -12.65
CA SER A 350 27.76 -15.09 -13.03
C SER A 350 28.09 -13.61 -13.22
N ASP A 351 29.35 -13.23 -12.97
CA ASP A 351 29.85 -11.87 -13.22
C ASP A 351 29.70 -11.44 -14.67
N THR A 352 29.80 -12.38 -15.61
CA THR A 352 29.57 -12.11 -17.03
C THR A 352 28.13 -11.72 -17.32
N ASP A 353 27.15 -12.31 -16.65
CA ASP A 353 25.75 -11.96 -16.85
C ASP A 353 25.41 -10.62 -16.20
N ILE A 354 26.02 -10.30 -15.06
CA ILE A 354 25.90 -8.99 -14.43
C ILE A 354 26.46 -7.91 -15.38
N SER A 355 27.67 -8.13 -15.92
CA SER A 355 28.37 -7.17 -16.81
C SER A 355 27.66 -6.94 -18.16
N LYS A 356 26.85 -7.90 -18.64
CA LYS A 356 25.99 -7.71 -19.82
C LYS A 356 24.87 -6.67 -19.57
N ILE A 357 24.47 -6.49 -18.31
CA ILE A 357 23.35 -5.63 -17.93
C ILE A 357 23.84 -4.31 -17.33
N ILE A 358 24.90 -4.37 -16.52
CA ILE A 358 25.48 -3.22 -15.82
C ILE A 358 26.91 -3.02 -16.32
N LYS A 359 27.21 -1.83 -16.86
CA LYS A 359 28.52 -1.52 -17.42
C LYS A 359 29.44 -0.77 -16.45
N ASP A 360 28.87 0.09 -15.61
CA ASP A 360 29.57 0.95 -14.66
C ASP A 360 29.57 0.33 -13.25
N ARG A 361 30.24 -0.83 -13.13
CA ARG A 361 30.35 -1.58 -11.88
C ARG A 361 31.34 -0.93 -10.91
N LEU A 362 30.98 -0.90 -9.63
CA LEU A 362 31.81 -0.39 -8.54
C LEU A 362 32.77 -1.46 -8.01
N ASP A 363 32.33 -2.71 -7.98
CA ASP A 363 33.04 -3.86 -7.41
C ASP A 363 34.26 -4.30 -8.22
N LEU A 364 34.31 -4.00 -9.54
CA LEU A 364 35.46 -4.32 -10.40
C LEU A 364 36.66 -3.37 -10.16
N ALA A 365 36.63 -2.60 -9.19
CA ALA A 365 37.38 -1.39 -9.05
C ALA A 365 38.68 -1.46 -8.27
N GLY A 366 39.08 -2.55 -7.78
CA GLY A 366 40.41 -2.70 -7.20
C GLY A 366 41.57 -2.60 -8.21
N ILE A 367 41.26 -2.62 -9.50
CA ILE A 367 42.28 -2.77 -10.56
C ILE A 367 42.04 -1.72 -11.66
N GLY A 368 42.59 -0.59 -11.52
CA GLY A 368 43.14 0.39 -12.49
C GLY A 368 42.36 0.83 -13.70
N GLU A 369 41.51 0.07 -14.35
CA GLU A 369 40.90 0.47 -15.62
C GLU A 369 39.40 0.23 -15.65
N LEU A 370 38.64 1.33 -15.71
CA LEU A 370 37.22 1.29 -16.04
C LEU A 370 37.03 0.78 -17.48
N PRO A 371 35.95 0.04 -17.78
CA PRO A 371 35.71 -0.46 -19.13
C PRO A 371 35.82 0.62 -20.20
N ALA A 372 36.41 0.29 -21.35
CA ALA A 372 36.45 1.19 -22.48
C ALA A 372 35.05 1.66 -22.88
N GLY A 373 34.85 2.98 -23.02
CA GLY A 373 33.57 3.59 -23.39
C GLY A 373 32.80 4.22 -22.26
N VAL A 374 33.31 4.23 -21.03
CA VAL A 374 32.72 5.01 -19.89
C VAL A 374 33.12 6.47 -20.05
N SER A 375 32.16 7.41 -20.01
CA SER A 375 32.41 8.85 -20.09
C SER A 375 33.27 9.35 -18.95
N ALA A 376 33.97 10.48 -19.11
CA ALA A 376 34.77 11.11 -18.06
C ALA A 376 33.93 11.43 -16.84
N GLU A 377 32.74 11.95 -17.04
CA GLU A 377 31.75 12.28 -16.00
C GLU A 377 31.30 11.02 -15.21
N SER A 378 31.08 9.90 -15.90
CA SER A 378 30.79 8.62 -15.24
C SER A 378 31.99 8.11 -14.44
N LYS A 379 33.21 8.36 -14.89
CA LYS A 379 34.44 7.98 -14.15
C LYS A 379 34.57 8.73 -12.83
N GLU A 380 34.33 10.04 -12.82
CA GLU A 380 34.34 10.84 -11.59
C GLU A 380 33.26 10.40 -10.63
N LYS A 381 32.03 10.20 -11.10
CA LYS A 381 30.92 9.66 -10.29
C LYS A 381 31.28 8.32 -9.66
N ILE A 382 31.84 7.40 -10.43
CA ILE A 382 32.29 6.09 -9.94
C ILE A 382 33.38 6.26 -8.88
N ALA A 383 34.35 7.14 -9.07
CA ALA A 383 35.43 7.38 -8.09
C ALA A 383 34.86 7.89 -6.75
N VAL A 384 33.91 8.84 -6.79
CA VAL A 384 33.26 9.37 -5.59
C VAL A 384 32.44 8.26 -4.89
N LEU A 385 31.62 7.53 -5.65
CA LEU A 385 30.80 6.46 -5.09
C LEU A 385 31.64 5.34 -4.48
N ARG A 386 32.77 5.02 -5.08
CA ARG A 386 33.75 4.08 -4.51
C ARG A 386 34.25 4.54 -3.17
N TYR A 387 34.74 5.78 -3.09
CA TYR A 387 35.22 6.36 -1.85
C TYR A 387 34.19 6.31 -0.74
N LEU A 388 32.92 6.56 -1.07
CA LEU A 388 31.82 6.55 -0.12
C LEU A 388 31.34 5.14 0.26
N LEU A 389 31.47 4.17 -0.64
CA LEU A 389 30.81 2.86 -0.50
C LEU A 389 31.79 1.66 -0.43
N SER A 390 33.11 1.85 -0.65
CA SER A 390 34.08 0.75 -0.74
C SER A 390 34.12 -0.14 0.51
N ASP A 391 33.96 0.45 1.69
CA ASP A 391 34.01 -0.22 2.98
C ASP A 391 32.62 -0.35 3.63
N ASN A 392 31.56 0.00 2.88
CA ASN A 392 30.21 0.08 3.41
C ASN A 392 29.30 -0.99 2.79
N ASN A 393 28.58 -1.67 3.67
CA ASN A 393 27.54 -2.64 3.30
C ASN A 393 26.18 -1.92 3.25
N PHE A 394 25.36 -2.21 2.22
CA PHE A 394 24.04 -1.65 2.05
C PHE A 394 23.15 -1.78 3.31
N PHE A 395 23.29 -2.88 4.05
CA PHE A 395 22.50 -3.12 5.25
C PHE A 395 23.05 -2.41 6.49
N GLU A 396 24.30 -1.92 6.46
CA GLU A 396 24.99 -1.29 7.58
C GLU A 396 24.99 0.24 7.50
N ILE A 397 24.97 0.80 6.29
CA ILE A 397 24.89 2.25 6.11
C ILE A 397 23.59 2.82 6.70
N GLU A 398 23.64 4.07 7.13
CA GLU A 398 22.49 4.75 7.74
C GLU A 398 21.33 4.96 6.77
N ALA A 399 20.09 4.99 7.30
CA ALA A 399 18.87 5.14 6.51
C ALA A 399 18.85 6.38 5.60
N PRO A 400 19.29 7.59 6.04
CA PRO A 400 19.36 8.75 5.17
C PRO A 400 20.29 8.53 3.96
N LEU A 401 21.47 7.94 4.19
CA LEU A 401 22.43 7.67 3.11
C LEU A 401 21.89 6.62 2.12
N ARG A 402 21.26 5.54 2.63
CA ARG A 402 20.59 4.56 1.74
C ARG A 402 19.55 5.22 0.85
N LYS A 403 18.73 6.11 1.42
CA LYS A 403 17.71 6.86 0.67
C LYS A 403 18.35 7.69 -0.45
N GLU A 404 19.41 8.43 -0.14
CA GLU A 404 20.11 9.26 -1.13
C GLU A 404 20.73 8.40 -2.25
N ILE A 405 21.37 7.29 -1.92
CA ILE A 405 21.95 6.36 -2.90
C ILE A 405 20.88 5.79 -3.83
N LEU A 406 19.71 5.40 -3.30
CA LEU A 406 18.62 4.88 -4.12
C LEU A 406 17.94 5.96 -4.96
N SER A 407 18.08 7.22 -4.59
CA SER A 407 17.51 8.38 -5.28
C SER A 407 18.38 8.86 -6.45
N LEU A 408 19.58 8.32 -6.61
CA LEU A 408 20.44 8.62 -7.76
C LEU A 408 19.73 8.20 -9.05
N ASP A 409 19.97 8.98 -10.11
CA ASP A 409 19.46 8.60 -11.42
C ASP A 409 20.16 7.33 -11.92
N GLY A 410 19.36 6.33 -12.28
CA GLY A 410 19.81 4.99 -12.61
C GLY A 410 19.37 3.95 -11.57
N ALA A 411 20.08 2.83 -11.54
CA ALA A 411 19.79 1.72 -10.65
C ALA A 411 20.90 1.50 -9.63
N THR A 412 20.52 1.16 -8.41
CA THR A 412 21.41 0.62 -7.39
C THR A 412 21.24 -0.89 -7.35
N VAL A 413 22.36 -1.62 -7.51
CA VAL A 413 22.37 -3.08 -7.57
C VAL A 413 23.30 -3.61 -6.50
N VAL A 414 22.81 -4.55 -5.72
CA VAL A 414 23.44 -5.05 -4.50
C VAL A 414 23.42 -6.58 -4.50
N SER A 415 24.44 -7.18 -3.97
CA SER A 415 24.48 -8.63 -3.67
C SER A 415 23.63 -8.97 -2.45
N PRO A 416 23.28 -10.23 -2.20
CA PRO A 416 22.52 -10.63 -1.02
C PRO A 416 23.24 -10.38 0.32
N ASP A 417 24.56 -10.29 0.32
CA ASP A 417 25.37 -9.95 1.50
C ASP A 417 25.41 -8.45 1.77
N GLY A 418 25.06 -7.61 0.77
CA GLY A 418 24.98 -6.15 0.88
C GLY A 418 26.08 -5.38 0.17
N SER A 419 27.00 -6.07 -0.52
CA SER A 419 28.06 -5.43 -1.31
C SER A 419 27.46 -4.75 -2.54
N PHE A 420 27.94 -3.55 -2.89
CA PHE A 420 27.44 -2.82 -4.04
C PHE A 420 28.09 -3.27 -5.34
N TYR A 421 27.29 -3.72 -6.30
CA TYR A 421 27.74 -3.85 -7.69
C TYR A 421 27.77 -2.52 -8.40
N CYS A 422 26.74 -1.66 -8.16
CA CYS A 422 26.70 -0.31 -8.71
C CYS A 422 25.69 0.56 -7.93
N ALA A 423 25.80 1.87 -8.10
CA ALA A 423 24.84 2.86 -7.59
C ALA A 423 24.58 3.95 -8.66
N GLY A 424 23.30 4.22 -8.95
CA GLY A 424 22.91 5.18 -9.97
C GLY A 424 23.36 4.81 -11.39
N SER A 425 23.41 3.53 -11.72
CA SER A 425 23.93 3.01 -12.98
C SER A 425 22.86 2.91 -14.05
N ILE A 426 23.25 3.16 -15.30
CA ILE A 426 22.37 2.98 -16.46
C ILE A 426 22.29 1.50 -16.80
N VAL A 427 21.09 0.94 -16.74
CA VAL A 427 20.81 -0.45 -17.09
C VAL A 427 20.61 -0.58 -18.60
N SER A 428 21.36 -1.49 -19.24
CA SER A 428 21.20 -1.78 -20.67
C SER A 428 19.88 -2.51 -20.93
N VAL A 429 18.94 -1.85 -21.61
CA VAL A 429 17.62 -2.41 -21.98
C VAL A 429 17.55 -2.52 -23.50
N PRO A 430 17.68 -3.74 -24.07
CA PRO A 430 17.53 -3.95 -25.51
C PRO A 430 16.12 -3.56 -26.00
N GLY A 431 16.04 -2.84 -27.14
CA GLY A 431 14.77 -2.50 -27.78
C GLY A 431 14.01 -1.30 -27.18
N GLY A 432 14.61 -0.61 -26.21
CA GLY A 432 13.96 0.56 -25.58
C GLY A 432 12.84 0.18 -24.59
N SER A 433 12.12 1.18 -24.11
CA SER A 433 11.07 0.95 -23.07
C SER A 433 9.79 1.73 -23.41
N SER A 434 8.69 1.02 -23.57
CA SER A 434 7.33 1.59 -23.68
C SER A 434 6.72 2.00 -22.33
N HIS A 435 7.33 1.62 -21.21
CA HIS A 435 6.75 1.76 -19.84
C HIS A 435 7.58 2.64 -18.90
N GLY A 436 8.49 3.47 -19.42
CA GLY A 436 9.41 4.30 -18.65
C GLY A 436 10.69 3.57 -18.19
N GLY A 437 11.81 4.30 -18.13
CA GLY A 437 13.16 3.77 -17.91
C GLY A 437 13.31 2.93 -16.65
N ARG A 438 12.84 3.43 -15.48
CA ARG A 438 12.92 2.72 -14.20
C ARG A 438 12.15 1.39 -14.20
N THR A 439 10.99 1.32 -14.90
CA THR A 439 10.22 0.06 -15.01
C THR A 439 10.97 -0.96 -15.86
N ALA A 440 11.56 -0.53 -16.96
CA ALA A 440 12.35 -1.40 -17.83
C ALA A 440 13.62 -1.89 -17.12
N ALA A 441 14.32 -0.99 -16.41
CA ALA A 441 15.48 -1.34 -15.59
C ALA A 441 15.15 -2.36 -14.52
N ALA A 442 14.11 -2.14 -13.70
CA ALA A 442 13.70 -3.07 -12.66
C ALA A 442 13.31 -4.45 -13.22
N LYS A 443 12.58 -4.50 -14.35
CA LYS A 443 12.25 -5.76 -15.03
C LYS A 443 13.51 -6.46 -15.58
N ARG A 444 14.44 -5.71 -16.16
CA ARG A 444 15.69 -6.27 -16.68
C ARG A 444 16.55 -6.85 -15.57
N LEU A 445 16.69 -6.12 -14.47
CA LEU A 445 17.43 -6.55 -13.28
C LEU A 445 16.76 -7.72 -12.56
N ALA A 446 15.46 -7.88 -12.66
CA ALA A 446 14.73 -9.02 -12.11
C ALA A 446 15.13 -10.36 -12.76
N ALA A 447 15.74 -10.36 -13.93
CA ALA A 447 16.35 -11.55 -14.52
C ALA A 447 17.57 -12.04 -13.71
N LEU A 448 18.29 -11.13 -13.05
CA LEU A 448 19.42 -11.45 -12.17
C LEU A 448 18.98 -11.84 -10.74
N GLY A 449 17.72 -11.55 -10.37
CA GLY A 449 17.21 -11.80 -9.03
C GLY A 449 15.91 -11.07 -8.74
N VAL A 450 15.96 -10.01 -7.94
CA VAL A 450 14.83 -9.14 -7.62
C VAL A 450 15.11 -7.73 -8.12
N GLY A 451 14.21 -7.16 -8.92
CA GLY A 451 14.25 -5.77 -9.33
C GLY A 451 13.07 -5.01 -8.74
N ILE A 452 13.32 -3.89 -8.07
CA ILE A 452 12.33 -3.08 -7.37
C ILE A 452 12.36 -1.67 -7.95
N LYS A 453 11.21 -1.22 -8.44
CA LYS A 453 10.99 0.15 -8.87
C LYS A 453 10.23 0.92 -7.82
N ILE A 454 10.66 2.14 -7.55
CA ILE A 454 9.91 3.15 -6.79
C ILE A 454 9.68 4.32 -7.75
N SER A 455 8.41 4.68 -7.96
CA SER A 455 8.08 5.83 -8.81
C SER A 455 8.11 7.14 -8.02
N GLU A 456 8.21 8.26 -8.73
CA GLU A 456 8.08 9.60 -8.12
C GLU A 456 6.71 9.82 -7.46
N ASP A 457 5.67 9.12 -7.95
CA ASP A 457 4.35 9.09 -7.28
C ASP A 457 4.35 8.26 -5.99
N GLY A 458 5.51 7.74 -5.57
CA GLY A 458 5.69 6.92 -4.38
C GLY A 458 5.20 5.46 -4.50
N TYR A 459 4.73 5.00 -5.67
CA TYR A 459 4.35 3.61 -5.85
C TYR A 459 5.56 2.68 -5.92
N ILE A 460 5.45 1.50 -5.31
CA ILE A 460 6.51 0.49 -5.26
C ILE A 460 6.06 -0.74 -6.04
N GLU A 461 6.90 -1.22 -6.96
CA GLU A 461 6.66 -2.44 -7.74
C GLU A 461 7.92 -3.31 -7.71
N ALA A 462 7.78 -4.56 -7.29
CA ALA A 462 8.85 -5.54 -7.30
C ALA A 462 8.60 -6.64 -8.33
N TYR A 463 9.65 -7.03 -9.03
CA TYR A 463 9.67 -8.04 -10.07
C TYR A 463 10.70 -9.12 -9.74
N GLY A 464 10.42 -10.37 -10.12
CA GLY A 464 11.34 -11.48 -9.95
C GLY A 464 10.83 -12.73 -10.63
N SER A 465 11.65 -13.78 -10.72
CA SER A 465 11.28 -15.07 -11.28
C SER A 465 11.46 -16.15 -10.24
N PHE A 466 10.39 -16.84 -9.87
CA PHE A 466 10.43 -17.99 -8.96
C PHE A 466 10.80 -19.31 -9.65
N ASN A 467 10.57 -19.41 -10.97
CA ASN A 467 10.68 -20.68 -11.68
C ASN A 467 12.12 -21.09 -12.05
N ASN A 468 13.11 -20.25 -11.75
CA ASN A 468 14.51 -20.51 -12.12
C ASN A 468 15.37 -21.09 -10.99
N ALA A 469 14.80 -21.40 -9.82
CA ALA A 469 15.56 -22.07 -8.75
C ALA A 469 16.00 -23.51 -9.10
N GLN A 470 15.47 -24.09 -10.19
CA GLN A 470 15.82 -25.45 -10.63
C GLN A 470 16.35 -25.56 -12.07
N ASN A 471 16.35 -24.50 -12.88
CA ASN A 471 16.83 -24.55 -14.27
C ASN A 471 17.71 -23.34 -14.60
N HIS A 472 19.01 -23.58 -14.62
CA HIS A 472 20.13 -22.82 -15.23
C HIS A 472 19.88 -21.39 -15.71
N ALA A 473 20.54 -20.45 -15.04
CA ALA A 473 20.56 -19.01 -15.32
C ALA A 473 20.96 -18.63 -16.77
N SER A 474 21.69 -19.48 -17.49
CA SER A 474 22.24 -19.22 -18.82
C SER A 474 21.19 -19.00 -19.92
N LYS A 475 20.02 -19.64 -19.81
CA LYS A 475 18.95 -19.52 -20.86
C LYS A 475 18.05 -18.29 -20.71
N ALA A 476 18.02 -17.65 -19.54
CA ALA A 476 17.15 -16.51 -19.28
C ALA A 476 17.72 -15.18 -19.81
N CYS A 477 19.06 -15.08 -19.95
CA CYS A 477 19.74 -13.88 -20.43
C CYS A 477 19.71 -13.75 -21.96
N GLU A 478 19.62 -14.85 -22.71
CA GLU A 478 19.66 -14.84 -24.18
C GLU A 478 18.30 -14.60 -24.85
N ALA A 479 17.23 -15.03 -24.23
CA ALA A 479 15.89 -14.76 -24.72
C ALA A 479 15.34 -13.52 -23.99
N GLY A 480 15.10 -12.44 -24.72
CA GLY A 480 14.36 -11.26 -24.26
C GLY A 480 12.91 -11.58 -23.84
N ASN A 481 12.68 -12.71 -23.24
CA ASN A 481 11.40 -13.31 -22.87
C ASN A 481 10.90 -12.65 -21.58
N SER A 482 10.19 -11.51 -21.74
CA SER A 482 9.45 -10.83 -20.66
C SER A 482 8.35 -11.69 -20.04
N ASP A 483 7.99 -12.80 -20.66
CA ASP A 483 6.81 -13.61 -20.32
C ASP A 483 6.98 -14.48 -19.06
N ARG A 484 8.17 -14.57 -18.48
CA ARG A 484 8.46 -15.34 -17.25
C ARG A 484 8.65 -14.51 -16.00
N LEU A 485 8.69 -13.17 -16.12
CA LEU A 485 8.84 -12.29 -14.97
C LEU A 485 7.50 -12.12 -14.25
N THR A 486 7.47 -12.48 -12.98
CA THR A 486 6.30 -12.28 -12.14
C THR A 486 6.43 -11.01 -11.31
N ILE A 487 5.32 -10.30 -11.15
CA ILE A 487 5.24 -9.22 -10.17
C ILE A 487 5.19 -9.88 -8.78
N LEU A 488 6.20 -9.62 -7.97
CA LEU A 488 6.27 -10.14 -6.61
C LEU A 488 5.29 -9.43 -5.69
N PHE A 489 5.31 -8.09 -5.69
CA PHE A 489 4.34 -7.26 -4.97
C PHE A 489 4.22 -5.88 -5.61
N LYS A 490 3.11 -5.19 -5.29
CA LYS A 490 2.88 -3.77 -5.59
C LYS A 490 2.28 -3.09 -4.37
N ILE A 491 2.76 -1.90 -4.07
CA ILE A 491 2.18 -0.95 -3.11
C ILE A 491 1.77 0.26 -3.93
N ARG A 492 0.46 0.38 -4.18
CA ARG A 492 -0.13 1.41 -5.06
C ARG A 492 -1.26 2.13 -4.38
#